data_40ec70374103a1382898d4be8b9ec78c
#
_entry.id   40ec70374103a1382898d4be8b9ec78c
#
_cell.length_a   1.000
_cell.length_b   1.000
_cell.length_c   1.000
_cell.angle_alpha   90.00
_cell.angle_beta   90.00
_cell.angle_gamma   90.00
#
_symmetry.space_group_name_H-M   'P 1'
#
loop_
_entity.id
_entity.type
_entity.pdbx_description
1 polymer ?
#
loop_
_entity_poly.entity_id
_entity_poly.type
_entity_poly.pdbx_seq_one_letter_code
_entity_poly.pdbx_strand_id
1 'polypeptide(L)'
;MPVAKITAALPAALDALRAEAWPVAAEGIMTTDTKPKLASTQVQVGEGSFSITGITKGAGMIRPNMATMLSFVATDLAIAPDLLHKALVRAVEQSYHRITIDGDTSTNDACTLTATGRSELPAIESADDPLYATFCEALEGVLLELAQMMVRDGEGATKFFQIEVQGGASEQECLDVAFTIAESPLVKTALFASDPNWGRLLAAIGRAGLVNLDVDKVTLHLNDVLIAEQGQRAASYTEEQGVVAMAPTDVVLKVGLNRGDASTTVYTSDFSYDYVRINAEYRT
;
A
#
# COMPACT_ATOMS: atom_id res chain seq x y z
N MET A 1 14.36 -23.43 -12.30
CA MET A 1 15.06 -22.76 -11.17
C MET A 1 16.50 -23.28 -11.10
N PRO A 2 17.53 -22.42 -10.98
CA PRO A 2 18.94 -22.85 -11.00
C PRO A 2 19.40 -23.34 -9.60
N VAL A 3 18.87 -24.46 -9.13
CA VAL A 3 19.08 -25.00 -7.78
C VAL A 3 20.56 -25.09 -7.40
N ALA A 4 21.41 -25.57 -8.32
CA ALA A 4 22.85 -25.72 -8.06
C ALA A 4 23.54 -24.38 -7.74
N LYS A 5 23.16 -23.28 -8.42
CA LYS A 5 23.69 -21.94 -8.16
C LYS A 5 23.25 -21.42 -6.79
N ILE A 6 21.98 -21.65 -6.43
CA ILE A 6 21.43 -21.28 -5.13
C ILE A 6 22.18 -22.02 -4.01
N THR A 7 22.29 -23.34 -4.11
CA THR A 7 22.96 -24.15 -3.10
C THR A 7 24.44 -23.75 -2.93
N ALA A 8 25.13 -23.46 -4.03
CA ALA A 8 26.53 -23.02 -3.97
C ALA A 8 26.73 -21.64 -3.31
N ALA A 9 25.73 -20.76 -3.36
CA ALA A 9 25.79 -19.43 -2.76
C ALA A 9 25.46 -19.40 -1.25
N LEU A 10 24.77 -20.42 -0.72
CA LEU A 10 24.32 -20.43 0.67
C LEU A 10 25.41 -20.27 1.72
N PRO A 11 26.61 -20.92 1.63
CA PRO A 11 27.66 -20.71 2.64
C PRO A 11 28.12 -19.25 2.71
N ALA A 12 28.37 -18.62 1.57
CA ALA A 12 28.77 -17.22 1.53
C ALA A 12 27.68 -16.26 2.05
N ALA A 13 26.41 -16.56 1.79
CA ALA A 13 25.30 -15.79 2.32
C ALA A 13 25.19 -15.92 3.86
N LEU A 14 25.42 -17.14 4.41
CA LEU A 14 25.44 -17.36 5.86
C LEU A 14 26.60 -16.60 6.53
N ASP A 15 27.79 -16.62 5.93
CA ASP A 15 28.96 -15.92 6.44
C ASP A 15 28.79 -14.37 6.40
N ALA A 16 27.92 -13.87 5.52
CA ALA A 16 27.61 -12.46 5.37
C ALA A 16 26.49 -11.94 6.29
N LEU A 17 25.85 -12.82 7.08
CA LEU A 17 24.75 -12.41 7.98
C LEU A 17 25.23 -11.43 9.06
N ARG A 18 24.62 -10.25 9.09
CA ARG A 18 24.83 -9.22 10.09
C ARG A 18 23.66 -8.24 10.13
N ALA A 19 23.46 -7.56 11.25
CA ALA A 19 22.32 -6.65 11.45
C ALA A 19 22.29 -5.51 10.42
N GLU A 20 23.46 -5.03 9.96
CA GLU A 20 23.60 -3.94 9.01
C GLU A 20 23.38 -4.37 7.55
N ALA A 21 23.15 -5.66 7.26
CA ALA A 21 23.01 -6.17 5.91
C ALA A 21 21.58 -6.08 5.34
N TRP A 22 20.60 -5.59 6.09
CA TRP A 22 19.23 -5.40 5.59
C TRP A 22 19.14 -4.60 4.28
N PRO A 23 19.86 -3.46 4.10
CA PRO A 23 19.86 -2.74 2.82
C PRO A 23 20.36 -3.59 1.65
N VAL A 24 21.42 -4.39 1.85
CA VAL A 24 21.97 -5.28 0.83
C VAL A 24 20.97 -6.38 0.46
N ALA A 25 20.25 -6.91 1.44
CA ALA A 25 19.19 -7.89 1.19
C ALA A 25 18.02 -7.26 0.40
N ALA A 26 17.64 -6.03 0.72
CA ALA A 26 16.61 -5.29 -0.02
C ALA A 26 16.99 -5.05 -1.48
N GLU A 27 18.26 -4.70 -1.75
CA GLU A 27 18.78 -4.58 -3.12
C GLU A 27 18.77 -5.93 -3.84
N GLY A 28 19.11 -7.01 -3.14
CA GLY A 28 19.23 -8.35 -3.70
C GLY A 28 17.92 -8.98 -4.18
N ILE A 29 16.77 -8.50 -3.71
CA ILE A 29 15.44 -9.00 -4.11
C ILE A 29 14.76 -8.15 -5.20
N MET A 30 15.33 -7.01 -5.58
CA MET A 30 14.79 -6.11 -6.61
C MET A 30 14.73 -6.79 -7.98
N THR A 31 13.71 -6.41 -8.78
CA THR A 31 13.56 -6.82 -10.18
C THR A 31 13.42 -5.58 -11.08
N THR A 32 12.21 -5.09 -11.29
CA THR A 32 11.93 -3.82 -11.98
C THR A 32 11.93 -2.61 -11.04
N ASP A 33 12.08 -2.86 -9.75
CA ASP A 33 12.23 -1.83 -8.71
C ASP A 33 13.41 -0.90 -9.03
N THR A 34 13.23 0.40 -8.81
CA THR A 34 14.31 1.41 -9.00
C THR A 34 15.02 1.75 -7.69
N LYS A 35 14.41 1.40 -6.55
CA LYS A 35 14.93 1.68 -5.21
C LYS A 35 14.70 0.48 -4.28
N PRO A 36 15.67 0.16 -3.40
CA PRO A 36 15.43 -0.82 -2.34
C PRO A 36 14.40 -0.27 -1.35
N LYS A 37 13.52 -1.16 -0.86
CA LYS A 37 12.45 -0.82 0.07
C LYS A 37 12.71 -1.49 1.41
N LEU A 38 12.96 -0.66 2.42
CA LEU A 38 13.27 -1.08 3.78
C LEU A 38 12.62 -0.12 4.77
N ALA A 39 11.92 -0.66 5.75
CA ALA A 39 11.38 0.09 6.89
C ALA A 39 11.76 -0.61 8.20
N SER A 40 12.03 0.19 9.23
CA SER A 40 12.39 -0.32 10.55
C SER A 40 11.89 0.62 11.63
N THR A 41 11.37 0.05 12.70
CA THR A 41 10.98 0.81 13.89
C THR A 41 11.52 0.15 15.16
N GLN A 42 11.82 0.95 16.17
CA GLN A 42 12.10 0.50 17.51
C GLN A 42 11.06 1.11 18.45
N VAL A 43 10.41 0.27 19.24
CA VAL A 43 9.35 0.66 20.18
C VAL A 43 9.84 0.49 21.60
N GLN A 44 9.78 1.57 22.37
CA GLN A 44 10.12 1.56 23.78
C GLN A 44 8.92 1.12 24.62
N VAL A 45 9.12 0.14 25.51
CA VAL A 45 8.09 -0.38 26.41
C VAL A 45 8.66 -0.47 27.83
N GLY A 46 8.33 0.50 28.67
CA GLY A 46 8.96 0.64 29.98
C GLY A 46 10.48 0.85 29.87
N GLU A 47 11.26 -0.01 30.53
CA GLU A 47 12.73 0.02 30.45
C GLU A 47 13.30 -0.81 29.30
N GLY A 48 12.48 -1.66 28.65
CA GLY A 48 12.86 -2.48 27.52
C GLY A 48 12.42 -1.91 26.17
N SER A 49 12.85 -2.54 25.08
CA SER A 49 12.41 -2.20 23.73
C SER A 49 12.34 -3.43 22.84
N PHE A 50 11.60 -3.28 21.73
CA PHE A 50 11.65 -4.24 20.64
C PHE A 50 11.79 -3.54 19.31
N SER A 51 12.22 -4.28 18.30
CA SER A 51 12.40 -3.77 16.94
C SER A 51 11.58 -4.60 15.96
N ILE A 52 11.09 -3.93 14.90
CA ILE A 52 10.53 -4.56 13.72
C ILE A 52 11.28 -4.00 12.52
N THR A 53 11.82 -4.88 11.69
CA THR A 53 12.49 -4.49 10.44
C THR A 53 11.92 -5.34 9.30
N GLY A 54 11.63 -4.71 8.17
CA GLY A 54 11.13 -5.38 7.00
C GLY A 54 11.72 -4.83 5.71
N ILE A 55 11.81 -5.69 4.72
CA ILE A 55 12.13 -5.36 3.33
C ILE A 55 11.04 -5.88 2.41
N THR A 56 10.81 -5.19 1.31
CA THR A 56 9.85 -5.62 0.28
C THR A 56 10.36 -5.30 -1.11
N LYS A 57 9.84 -6.00 -2.11
CA LYS A 57 10.06 -5.68 -3.52
C LYS A 57 8.75 -5.75 -4.30
N GLY A 58 8.66 -5.00 -5.37
CA GLY A 58 7.59 -4.98 -6.34
C GLY A 58 7.37 -3.57 -6.89
N ALA A 59 7.15 -3.47 -8.20
CA ALA A 59 6.94 -2.21 -8.90
C ALA A 59 5.90 -2.32 -10.03
N GLY A 60 5.52 -3.53 -10.45
CA GLY A 60 4.49 -3.85 -11.44
C GLY A 60 3.82 -5.18 -11.13
N MET A 61 2.67 -5.46 -11.75
CA MET A 61 1.76 -6.56 -11.44
C MET A 61 1.36 -6.51 -9.96
N ILE A 62 0.95 -5.34 -9.47
CA ILE A 62 0.63 -5.08 -8.07
C ILE A 62 -0.86 -4.79 -7.91
N ARG A 63 -1.58 -5.81 -7.50
CA ARG A 63 -2.93 -5.78 -6.92
C ARG A 63 -2.97 -6.91 -5.89
N PRO A 64 -2.34 -6.72 -4.72
CA PRO A 64 -2.15 -7.81 -3.80
C PRO A 64 -3.50 -8.34 -3.29
N ASN A 65 -3.75 -9.59 -3.61
CA ASN A 65 -4.63 -10.52 -2.94
C ASN A 65 -3.72 -11.71 -2.57
N MET A 66 -2.55 -11.35 -2.04
CA MET A 66 -1.37 -12.20 -1.83
C MET A 66 -0.68 -12.59 -3.15
N ALA A 67 -0.37 -11.61 -4.08
CA ALA A 67 0.34 -11.92 -5.33
C ALA A 67 1.22 -10.79 -5.92
N THR A 68 2.47 -11.03 -6.28
CA THR A 68 3.62 -10.33 -6.95
C THR A 68 4.53 -9.50 -6.08
N MET A 69 4.40 -9.54 -4.79
CA MET A 69 5.36 -8.91 -3.90
C MET A 69 6.09 -9.97 -3.09
N LEU A 70 7.29 -9.67 -2.70
CA LEU A 70 7.99 -10.43 -1.68
C LEU A 70 8.25 -9.52 -0.51
N SER A 71 7.87 -9.93 0.69
CA SER A 71 8.14 -9.21 1.93
C SER A 71 8.72 -10.13 2.98
N PHE A 72 9.80 -9.69 3.59
CA PHE A 72 10.48 -10.38 4.67
C PHE A 72 10.56 -9.44 5.87
N VAL A 73 9.87 -9.80 6.94
CA VAL A 73 9.77 -8.98 8.15
C VAL A 73 10.26 -9.79 9.35
N ALA A 74 10.98 -9.17 10.26
CA ALA A 74 11.44 -9.79 11.48
C ALA A 74 11.24 -8.87 12.68
N THR A 75 11.01 -9.49 13.84
CA THR A 75 11.02 -8.84 15.16
C THR A 75 11.90 -9.65 16.13
N ASP A 76 12.44 -8.96 17.11
CA ASP A 76 13.19 -9.58 18.22
C ASP A 76 12.27 -10.04 19.38
N LEU A 77 10.98 -9.71 19.38
CA LEU A 77 10.02 -10.20 20.37
C LEU A 77 9.86 -11.72 20.32
N ALA A 78 9.53 -12.30 21.48
CA ALA A 78 9.00 -13.65 21.61
C ALA A 78 7.47 -13.61 21.54
N ILE A 79 6.85 -14.25 20.54
CA ILE A 79 5.41 -14.21 20.32
C ILE A 79 4.93 -15.61 19.98
N ALA A 80 3.82 -16.05 20.57
CA ALA A 80 3.19 -17.32 20.24
C ALA A 80 2.84 -17.38 18.73
N PRO A 81 3.13 -18.51 18.02
CA PRO A 81 2.99 -18.59 16.56
C PRO A 81 1.61 -18.19 16.02
N ASP A 82 0.54 -18.58 16.71
CA ASP A 82 -0.83 -18.24 16.29
C ASP A 82 -1.12 -16.74 16.40
N LEU A 83 -0.57 -16.07 17.41
CA LEU A 83 -0.68 -14.62 17.59
C LEU A 83 0.16 -13.89 16.55
N LEU A 84 1.36 -14.37 16.27
CA LEU A 84 2.23 -13.82 15.23
C LEU A 84 1.55 -13.85 13.86
N HIS A 85 0.91 -15.00 13.53
CA HIS A 85 0.15 -15.14 12.28
C HIS A 85 -1.06 -14.20 12.22
N LYS A 86 -1.83 -14.08 13.32
CA LYS A 86 -2.96 -13.14 13.38
C LYS A 86 -2.52 -11.69 13.20
N ALA A 87 -1.42 -11.29 13.83
CA ALA A 87 -0.86 -9.96 13.67
C ALA A 87 -0.44 -9.70 12.21
N LEU A 88 0.21 -10.67 11.56
CA LEU A 88 0.61 -10.56 10.15
C LEU A 88 -0.61 -10.38 9.24
N VAL A 89 -1.64 -11.23 9.37
CA VAL A 89 -2.86 -11.12 8.56
C VAL A 89 -3.49 -9.74 8.72
N ARG A 90 -3.67 -9.29 9.96
CA ARG A 90 -4.24 -7.97 10.25
C ARG A 90 -3.42 -6.84 9.62
N ALA A 91 -2.11 -6.87 9.74
CA ALA A 91 -1.23 -5.84 9.20
C ALA A 91 -1.22 -5.84 7.66
N VAL A 92 -1.28 -7.01 7.02
CA VAL A 92 -1.39 -7.15 5.56
C VAL A 92 -2.71 -6.57 5.04
N GLU A 93 -3.83 -6.81 5.74
CA GLU A 93 -5.14 -6.24 5.37
C GLU A 93 -5.16 -4.72 5.39
N GLN A 94 -4.37 -4.08 6.25
CA GLN A 94 -4.31 -2.62 6.37
C GLN A 94 -3.16 -1.97 5.57
N SER A 95 -2.36 -2.77 4.87
CA SER A 95 -1.17 -2.30 4.14
C SER A 95 -1.13 -2.80 2.70
N TYR A 96 -0.60 -3.99 2.45
CA TYR A 96 -0.45 -4.56 1.11
C TYR A 96 -1.80 -4.79 0.40
N HIS A 97 -2.86 -5.15 1.14
CA HIS A 97 -4.21 -5.25 0.58
C HIS A 97 -4.90 -3.89 0.37
N ARG A 98 -4.19 -2.78 0.56
CA ARG A 98 -4.66 -1.41 0.31
C ARG A 98 -3.92 -0.70 -0.82
N ILE A 99 -3.10 -1.42 -1.59
CA ILE A 99 -2.38 -0.83 -2.71
C ILE A 99 -2.76 -1.48 -4.04
N THR A 100 -2.57 -0.73 -5.12
CA THR A 100 -2.55 -1.26 -6.49
C THR A 100 -1.71 -0.36 -7.39
N ILE A 101 -1.01 -0.94 -8.37
CA ILE A 101 -0.30 -0.19 -9.41
C ILE A 101 -1.05 -0.32 -10.73
N ASP A 102 -1.38 -1.51 -11.17
CA ASP A 102 -1.95 -1.81 -12.49
C ASP A 102 -3.22 -2.66 -12.47
N GLY A 103 -3.69 -3.07 -11.29
CA GLY A 103 -4.86 -3.91 -11.13
C GLY A 103 -4.60 -5.40 -11.37
N ASP A 104 -3.38 -5.79 -11.75
CA ASP A 104 -3.03 -7.17 -12.04
C ASP A 104 -2.52 -7.91 -10.81
N THR A 105 -3.10 -9.09 -10.56
CA THR A 105 -2.74 -9.98 -9.47
C THR A 105 -1.76 -11.04 -9.95
N SER A 106 -0.65 -11.27 -9.25
CA SER A 106 0.29 -12.34 -9.56
C SER A 106 -0.07 -13.68 -8.90
N THR A 107 0.68 -14.71 -9.23
CA THR A 107 0.52 -16.07 -8.70
C THR A 107 1.50 -16.42 -7.61
N ASN A 108 2.46 -15.56 -7.25
CA ASN A 108 3.67 -15.93 -6.50
C ASN A 108 4.06 -14.95 -5.38
N ASP A 109 3.11 -14.30 -4.71
CA ASP A 109 3.43 -13.44 -3.57
C ASP A 109 3.72 -14.20 -2.30
N ALA A 110 4.56 -13.60 -1.47
CA ALA A 110 4.80 -14.07 -0.12
C ALA A 110 5.13 -12.90 0.82
N CYS A 111 4.48 -12.90 1.97
CA CYS A 111 4.85 -12.06 3.11
C CYS A 111 5.17 -12.98 4.28
N THR A 112 6.39 -12.87 4.80
CA THR A 112 6.85 -13.67 5.95
C THR A 112 7.14 -12.78 7.14
N LEU A 113 6.76 -13.23 8.33
CA LEU A 113 7.06 -12.57 9.60
C LEU A 113 7.75 -13.56 10.53
N THR A 114 8.94 -13.20 11.01
CA THR A 114 9.76 -14.03 11.90
C THR A 114 9.93 -13.34 13.25
N ALA A 115 9.61 -14.03 14.34
CA ALA A 115 9.89 -13.61 15.70
C ALA A 115 11.09 -14.40 16.26
N THR A 116 12.15 -13.69 16.67
CA THR A 116 13.42 -14.33 17.08
C THR A 116 13.53 -14.59 18.59
N GLY A 117 12.69 -13.93 19.40
CA GLY A 117 12.71 -14.06 20.84
C GLY A 117 14.01 -13.50 21.50
N ARG A 118 14.67 -12.54 20.87
CA ARG A 118 15.93 -11.96 21.34
C ARG A 118 15.76 -10.71 22.19
N SER A 119 14.56 -10.13 22.22
CA SER A 119 14.20 -9.01 23.09
C SER A 119 14.23 -9.45 24.57
N GLU A 120 14.54 -8.51 25.46
CA GLU A 120 14.47 -8.73 26.92
C GLU A 120 13.03 -8.61 27.47
N LEU A 121 12.06 -8.24 26.61
CA LEU A 121 10.65 -8.14 26.99
C LEU A 121 10.03 -9.53 27.20
N PRO A 122 8.98 -9.63 28.05
CA PRO A 122 8.25 -10.88 28.24
C PRO A 122 7.68 -11.42 26.93
N ALA A 123 7.59 -12.76 26.83
CA ALA A 123 6.94 -13.40 25.70
C ALA A 123 5.44 -13.07 25.65
N ILE A 124 4.90 -12.80 24.47
CA ILE A 124 3.48 -12.56 24.23
C ILE A 124 2.78 -13.90 24.03
N GLU A 125 1.96 -14.31 25.01
CA GLU A 125 1.24 -15.58 25.02
C GLU A 125 -0.28 -15.39 24.91
N SER A 126 -0.79 -14.14 25.01
CA SER A 126 -2.21 -13.81 24.96
C SER A 126 -2.47 -12.60 24.08
N ALA A 127 -3.61 -12.61 23.37
CA ALA A 127 -4.08 -11.44 22.64
C ALA A 127 -4.53 -10.27 23.53
N ASP A 128 -4.81 -10.55 24.81
CA ASP A 128 -5.21 -9.53 25.80
C ASP A 128 -3.99 -8.82 26.43
N ASP A 129 -2.76 -9.26 26.07
CA ASP A 129 -1.54 -8.60 26.52
C ASP A 129 -1.44 -7.21 25.89
N PRO A 130 -1.28 -6.11 26.68
CA PRO A 130 -1.09 -4.76 26.13
C PRO A 130 0.11 -4.67 25.16
N LEU A 131 1.15 -5.47 25.36
CA LEU A 131 2.31 -5.53 24.48
C LEU A 131 1.94 -6.07 23.09
N TYR A 132 0.95 -6.98 23.00
CA TYR A 132 0.45 -7.48 21.73
C TYR A 132 -0.22 -6.38 20.89
N ALA A 133 -1.05 -5.53 21.51
CA ALA A 133 -1.66 -4.40 20.81
C ALA A 133 -0.59 -3.42 20.28
N THR A 134 0.39 -3.07 21.12
CA THR A 134 1.52 -2.21 20.72
C THR A 134 2.34 -2.81 19.58
N PHE A 135 2.58 -4.13 19.63
CA PHE A 135 3.26 -4.84 18.53
C PHE A 135 2.47 -4.79 17.23
N CYS A 136 1.15 -5.03 17.27
CA CYS A 136 0.28 -4.99 16.08
C CYS A 136 0.30 -3.61 15.42
N GLU A 137 0.17 -2.54 16.20
CA GLU A 137 0.22 -1.16 15.69
C GLU A 137 1.57 -0.83 15.04
N ALA A 138 2.67 -1.23 15.66
CA ALA A 138 4.01 -1.02 15.12
C ALA A 138 4.22 -1.82 13.83
N LEU A 139 3.74 -3.07 13.76
CA LEU A 139 3.81 -3.92 12.58
C LEU A 139 2.98 -3.33 11.42
N GLU A 140 1.77 -2.87 11.69
CA GLU A 140 0.91 -2.18 10.71
C GLU A 140 1.62 -0.96 10.13
N GLY A 141 2.26 -0.15 10.98
CA GLY A 141 3.03 1.02 10.53
C GLY A 141 4.19 0.66 9.59
N VAL A 142 4.98 -0.36 9.94
CA VAL A 142 6.10 -0.83 9.10
C VAL A 142 5.60 -1.38 7.76
N LEU A 143 4.55 -2.22 7.77
CA LEU A 143 4.02 -2.79 6.53
C LEU A 143 3.35 -1.73 5.65
N LEU A 144 2.68 -0.75 6.24
CA LEU A 144 2.08 0.36 5.48
C LEU A 144 3.15 1.23 4.82
N GLU A 145 4.23 1.54 5.52
CA GLU A 145 5.37 2.28 4.95
C GLU A 145 5.98 1.52 3.76
N LEU A 146 6.23 0.21 3.91
CA LEU A 146 6.72 -0.64 2.83
C LEU A 146 5.76 -0.69 1.64
N ALA A 147 4.45 -0.82 1.88
CA ALA A 147 3.43 -0.83 0.84
C ALA A 147 3.38 0.51 0.06
N GLN A 148 3.47 1.63 0.76
CA GLN A 148 3.53 2.95 0.13
C GLN A 148 4.82 3.15 -0.68
N MET A 149 5.97 2.63 -0.20
CA MET A 149 7.22 2.64 -0.97
C MET A 149 7.08 1.88 -2.29
N MET A 150 6.33 0.76 -2.32
CA MET A 150 6.06 0.02 -3.56
C MET A 150 5.26 0.86 -4.56
N VAL A 151 4.21 1.54 -4.10
CA VAL A 151 3.38 2.40 -4.97
C VAL A 151 4.20 3.58 -5.51
N ARG A 152 5.03 4.20 -4.66
CA ARG A 152 5.89 5.34 -5.06
C ARG A 152 6.97 4.96 -6.07
N ASP A 153 7.40 3.71 -6.05
CA ASP A 153 8.39 3.13 -6.96
C ASP A 153 7.73 2.29 -8.06
N GLY A 154 6.41 2.46 -8.26
CA GLY A 154 5.69 1.79 -9.34
C GLY A 154 6.30 2.07 -10.70
N GLU A 155 6.23 1.09 -11.61
CA GLU A 155 6.80 1.20 -12.96
C GLU A 155 6.32 2.47 -13.67
N GLY A 156 7.25 3.41 -13.90
CA GLY A 156 6.96 4.69 -14.53
C GLY A 156 6.13 5.67 -13.71
N ALA A 157 5.90 5.42 -12.41
CA ALA A 157 5.11 6.29 -11.55
C ALA A 157 5.76 7.68 -11.40
N THR A 158 4.94 8.72 -11.54
CA THR A 158 5.33 10.12 -11.32
C THR A 158 4.55 10.78 -10.20
N LYS A 159 3.39 10.19 -9.81
CA LYS A 159 2.55 10.65 -8.71
C LYS A 159 2.14 9.50 -7.80
N PHE A 160 2.06 9.81 -6.51
CA PHE A 160 1.46 8.97 -5.49
C PHE A 160 0.05 9.47 -5.21
N PHE A 161 -0.93 8.57 -5.27
CA PHE A 161 -2.33 8.91 -5.11
C PHE A 161 -2.96 8.14 -3.96
N GLN A 162 -3.38 8.85 -2.94
CA GLN A 162 -4.11 8.34 -1.79
C GLN A 162 -5.61 8.57 -2.02
N ILE A 163 -6.41 7.53 -1.94
CA ILE A 163 -7.86 7.57 -2.13
C ILE A 163 -8.53 7.24 -0.81
N GLU A 164 -9.10 8.23 -0.16
CA GLU A 164 -9.88 8.12 1.07
C GLU A 164 -11.37 8.07 0.73
N VAL A 165 -12.03 6.96 0.98
CA VAL A 165 -13.49 6.84 0.81
C VAL A 165 -14.13 6.80 2.18
N GLN A 166 -15.09 7.67 2.41
CA GLN A 166 -15.77 7.85 3.69
C GLN A 166 -17.29 7.83 3.52
N GLY A 167 -18.00 7.48 4.58
CA GLY A 167 -19.44 7.48 4.59
C GLY A 167 -20.07 6.35 3.80
N GLY A 168 -19.40 5.21 3.65
CA GLY A 168 -19.96 3.99 3.04
C GLY A 168 -20.86 3.22 4.02
N ALA A 169 -21.75 2.39 3.47
CA ALA A 169 -22.60 1.50 4.26
C ALA A 169 -21.80 0.34 4.90
N SER A 170 -20.63 0.01 4.31
CA SER A 170 -19.67 -0.97 4.83
C SER A 170 -18.27 -0.63 4.35
N GLU A 171 -17.25 -1.18 4.99
CA GLU A 171 -15.85 -1.07 4.53
C GLU A 171 -15.65 -1.66 3.13
N GLN A 172 -16.34 -2.78 2.82
CA GLN A 172 -16.28 -3.39 1.49
C GLN A 172 -16.81 -2.44 0.41
N GLU A 173 -17.93 -1.74 0.66
CA GLU A 173 -18.45 -0.72 -0.26
C GLU A 173 -17.41 0.39 -0.51
N CYS A 174 -16.74 0.86 0.54
CA CYS A 174 -15.67 1.84 0.40
C CYS A 174 -14.48 1.30 -0.41
N LEU A 175 -14.09 0.03 -0.19
CA LEU A 175 -13.03 -0.64 -0.95
C LEU A 175 -13.38 -0.78 -2.43
N ASP A 176 -14.61 -1.19 -2.75
CA ASP A 176 -15.07 -1.35 -4.13
C ASP A 176 -14.98 -0.01 -4.90
N VAL A 177 -15.38 1.08 -4.25
CA VAL A 177 -15.23 2.43 -4.82
C VAL A 177 -13.77 2.82 -4.97
N ALA A 178 -12.96 2.67 -3.91
CA ALA A 178 -11.57 3.08 -3.90
C ALA A 178 -10.76 2.33 -4.98
N PHE A 179 -10.91 1.01 -5.10
CA PHE A 179 -10.23 0.23 -6.11
C PHE A 179 -10.75 0.51 -7.54
N THR A 180 -12.05 0.73 -7.70
CA THR A 180 -12.58 1.11 -9.02
C THR A 180 -11.98 2.43 -9.52
N ILE A 181 -11.71 3.37 -8.62
CA ILE A 181 -11.00 4.61 -8.95
C ILE A 181 -9.52 4.32 -9.20
N ALA A 182 -8.85 3.60 -8.29
CA ALA A 182 -7.42 3.32 -8.31
C ALA A 182 -6.97 2.56 -9.58
N GLU A 183 -7.82 1.67 -10.08
CA GLU A 183 -7.56 0.80 -11.24
C GLU A 183 -8.10 1.39 -12.56
N SER A 184 -8.72 2.59 -12.54
CA SER A 184 -9.25 3.22 -13.74
C SER A 184 -8.13 3.81 -14.61
N PRO A 185 -7.88 3.28 -15.83
CA PRO A 185 -6.87 3.87 -16.72
C PRO A 185 -7.12 5.33 -17.04
N LEU A 186 -8.40 5.74 -17.14
CA LEU A 186 -8.77 7.13 -17.41
C LEU A 186 -8.43 8.05 -16.22
N VAL A 187 -8.62 7.59 -14.98
CA VAL A 187 -8.22 8.33 -13.79
C VAL A 187 -6.69 8.40 -13.70
N LYS A 188 -6.00 7.26 -13.86
CA LYS A 188 -4.53 7.20 -13.76
C LYS A 188 -3.83 8.06 -14.81
N THR A 189 -4.34 8.13 -16.04
CA THR A 189 -3.81 9.02 -17.08
C THR A 189 -4.14 10.49 -16.84
N ALA A 190 -5.27 10.82 -16.20
CA ALA A 190 -5.56 12.18 -15.75
C ALA A 190 -4.58 12.62 -14.65
N LEU A 191 -4.25 11.73 -13.69
CA LEU A 191 -3.24 11.97 -12.67
C LEU A 191 -1.88 12.29 -13.28
N PHE A 192 -1.43 11.49 -14.26
CA PHE A 192 -0.19 11.74 -14.99
C PHE A 192 -0.17 13.11 -15.67
N ALA A 193 -1.29 13.48 -16.29
CA ALA A 193 -1.45 14.79 -16.92
C ALA A 193 -1.61 15.96 -15.94
N SER A 194 -1.67 15.68 -14.62
CA SER A 194 -2.06 16.65 -13.59
C SER A 194 -3.42 17.32 -13.88
N ASP A 195 -4.34 16.56 -14.49
CA ASP A 195 -5.69 16.99 -14.85
C ASP A 195 -6.67 16.66 -13.69
N PRO A 196 -7.26 17.67 -13.02
CA PRO A 196 -8.23 17.46 -11.93
C PRO A 196 -9.59 17.01 -12.45
N ASN A 197 -9.61 15.89 -13.18
CA ASN A 197 -10.75 15.42 -13.96
C ASN A 197 -11.85 14.79 -13.09
N TRP A 198 -12.68 15.64 -12.47
CA TRP A 198 -13.82 15.20 -11.65
C TRP A 198 -14.80 14.30 -12.40
N GLY A 199 -14.97 14.49 -13.72
CA GLY A 199 -15.87 13.67 -14.54
C GLY A 199 -15.41 12.21 -14.62
N ARG A 200 -14.10 11.96 -14.78
CA ARG A 200 -13.53 10.58 -14.77
C ARG A 200 -13.64 9.94 -13.38
N LEU A 201 -13.49 10.72 -12.32
CA LEU A 201 -13.67 10.25 -10.95
C LEU A 201 -15.12 9.86 -10.68
N LEU A 202 -16.10 10.69 -11.02
CA LEU A 202 -17.53 10.35 -10.89
C LEU A 202 -17.91 9.13 -11.75
N ALA A 203 -17.38 9.02 -12.96
CA ALA A 203 -17.62 7.86 -13.83
C ALA A 203 -17.06 6.57 -13.20
N ALA A 204 -15.88 6.62 -12.55
CA ALA A 204 -15.32 5.49 -11.84
C ALA A 204 -16.20 5.09 -10.63
N ILE A 205 -16.64 6.05 -9.82
CA ILE A 205 -17.54 5.81 -8.69
C ILE A 205 -18.86 5.20 -9.17
N GLY A 206 -19.45 5.73 -10.24
CA GLY A 206 -20.73 5.25 -10.78
C GLY A 206 -20.70 3.79 -11.28
N ARG A 207 -19.52 3.28 -11.67
CA ARG A 207 -19.34 1.89 -12.10
C ARG A 207 -18.85 0.94 -11.01
N ALA A 208 -18.70 1.40 -9.74
CA ALA A 208 -18.21 0.58 -8.64
C ALA A 208 -19.19 -0.52 -8.16
N GLY A 209 -20.37 -0.61 -8.78
CA GLY A 209 -21.34 -1.67 -8.49
C GLY A 209 -22.23 -1.40 -7.28
N LEU A 210 -22.20 -0.19 -6.73
CA LEU A 210 -23.01 0.16 -5.56
C LEU A 210 -24.52 0.18 -5.91
N VAL A 211 -25.30 -0.59 -5.18
CA VAL A 211 -26.77 -0.59 -5.33
C VAL A 211 -27.35 0.70 -4.73
N ASN A 212 -28.21 1.37 -5.48
CA ASN A 212 -28.88 2.61 -5.06
C ASN A 212 -27.91 3.73 -4.64
N LEU A 213 -26.81 3.89 -5.37
CA LEU A 213 -25.93 5.04 -5.18
C LEU A 213 -26.70 6.32 -5.54
N ASP A 214 -26.81 7.23 -4.59
CA ASP A 214 -27.34 8.57 -4.79
C ASP A 214 -26.18 9.52 -5.15
N VAL A 215 -26.00 9.76 -6.44
CA VAL A 215 -24.90 10.56 -6.97
C VAL A 215 -24.93 12.00 -6.46
N ASP A 216 -26.13 12.53 -6.14
CA ASP A 216 -26.29 13.89 -5.64
C ASP A 216 -25.71 14.07 -4.22
N LYS A 217 -25.48 12.97 -3.51
CA LYS A 217 -24.84 12.97 -2.18
C LYS A 217 -23.32 12.79 -2.23
N VAL A 218 -22.76 12.43 -3.39
CA VAL A 218 -21.33 12.21 -3.53
C VAL A 218 -20.60 13.55 -3.53
N THR A 219 -19.52 13.61 -2.73
CA THR A 219 -18.61 14.76 -2.72
C THR A 219 -17.19 14.31 -3.06
N LEU A 220 -16.46 15.14 -3.82
CA LEU A 220 -15.06 14.89 -4.19
C LEU A 220 -14.19 16.08 -3.82
N HIS A 221 -13.13 15.81 -3.07
CA HIS A 221 -12.07 16.78 -2.82
C HIS A 221 -10.74 16.25 -3.35
N LEU A 222 -9.98 17.10 -4.03
CA LEU A 222 -8.56 16.87 -4.31
C LEU A 222 -7.75 17.72 -3.32
N ASN A 223 -7.00 17.04 -2.46
CA ASN A 223 -6.43 17.66 -1.27
C ASN A 223 -7.55 18.39 -0.49
N ASP A 224 -7.47 19.69 -0.34
CA ASP A 224 -8.48 20.51 0.37
C ASP A 224 -9.46 21.22 -0.58
N VAL A 225 -9.41 20.95 -1.89
CA VAL A 225 -10.25 21.60 -2.90
C VAL A 225 -11.47 20.75 -3.21
N LEU A 226 -12.67 21.24 -2.92
CA LEU A 226 -13.93 20.61 -3.36
C LEU A 226 -14.06 20.76 -4.87
N ILE A 227 -14.03 19.65 -5.61
CA ILE A 227 -14.06 19.64 -7.08
C ILE A 227 -15.41 19.20 -7.65
N ALA A 228 -16.16 18.35 -6.91
CA ALA A 228 -17.49 17.92 -7.34
C ALA A 228 -18.42 17.70 -6.13
N GLU A 229 -19.67 18.03 -6.32
CA GLU A 229 -20.80 17.81 -5.41
C GLU A 229 -22.10 17.74 -6.22
N GLN A 230 -23.15 17.10 -5.67
CA GLN A 230 -24.46 17.02 -6.33
C GLN A 230 -24.38 16.46 -7.77
N GLY A 231 -23.52 15.46 -7.99
CA GLY A 231 -23.35 14.82 -9.30
C GLY A 231 -22.71 15.68 -10.39
N GLN A 232 -22.18 16.86 -10.05
CA GLN A 232 -21.61 17.81 -11.00
C GLN A 232 -20.40 18.56 -10.42
N ARG A 233 -19.79 19.42 -11.23
CA ARG A 233 -18.71 20.31 -10.78
C ARG A 233 -19.21 21.21 -9.64
N ALA A 234 -18.43 21.29 -8.56
CA ALA A 234 -18.76 22.18 -7.44
C ALA A 234 -18.83 23.64 -7.88
N ALA A 235 -19.82 24.38 -7.39
CA ALA A 235 -20.02 25.77 -7.76
C ALA A 235 -18.85 26.68 -7.33
N SER A 236 -18.15 26.30 -6.26
CA SER A 236 -16.98 27.02 -5.73
C SER A 236 -15.66 26.69 -6.45
N TYR A 237 -15.64 25.66 -7.30
CA TYR A 237 -14.45 25.16 -7.96
C TYR A 237 -14.03 26.03 -9.14
N THR A 238 -12.71 26.32 -9.24
CA THR A 238 -12.08 26.91 -10.43
C THR A 238 -10.96 26.02 -10.94
N GLU A 239 -10.65 26.12 -12.24
CA GLU A 239 -9.56 25.33 -12.85
C GLU A 239 -8.19 25.65 -12.23
N GLU A 240 -7.96 26.90 -11.85
CA GLU A 240 -6.73 27.34 -11.18
C GLU A 240 -6.54 26.62 -9.84
N GLN A 241 -7.60 26.46 -9.06
CA GLN A 241 -7.56 25.69 -7.80
C GLN A 241 -7.24 24.22 -8.07
N GLY A 242 -7.83 23.63 -9.10
CA GLY A 242 -7.57 22.25 -9.51
C GLY A 242 -6.11 22.03 -9.92
N VAL A 243 -5.55 22.93 -10.72
CA VAL A 243 -4.14 22.88 -11.13
C VAL A 243 -3.21 22.93 -9.91
N VAL A 244 -3.49 23.81 -8.95
CA VAL A 244 -2.71 23.90 -7.71
C VAL A 244 -2.84 22.61 -6.88
N ALA A 245 -4.05 22.06 -6.77
CA ALA A 245 -4.29 20.80 -6.02
C ALA A 245 -3.57 19.61 -6.65
N MET A 246 -3.42 19.58 -7.98
CA MET A 246 -2.75 18.51 -8.70
C MET A 246 -1.24 18.70 -8.89
N ALA A 247 -0.68 19.85 -8.51
CA ALA A 247 0.76 20.14 -8.69
C ALA A 247 1.69 19.24 -7.83
N PRO A 248 1.37 18.88 -6.56
CA PRO A 248 2.23 18.02 -5.76
C PRO A 248 2.40 16.62 -6.37
N THR A 249 3.51 15.95 -6.03
CA THR A 249 3.71 14.52 -6.33
C THR A 249 2.70 13.66 -5.57
N ASP A 250 2.42 14.02 -4.34
CA ASP A 250 1.46 13.34 -3.48
C ASP A 250 0.11 14.06 -3.56
N VAL A 251 -0.91 13.33 -4.01
CA VAL A 251 -2.28 13.84 -4.15
C VAL A 251 -3.23 12.97 -3.32
N VAL A 252 -4.10 13.60 -2.57
CA VAL A 252 -5.15 12.94 -1.79
C VAL A 252 -6.52 13.22 -2.43
N LEU A 253 -7.22 12.16 -2.79
CA LEU A 253 -8.63 12.20 -3.17
C LEU A 253 -9.48 11.80 -1.96
N LYS A 254 -10.37 12.68 -1.52
CA LYS A 254 -11.40 12.35 -0.51
C LYS A 254 -12.76 12.20 -1.20
N VAL A 255 -13.36 11.04 -1.04
CA VAL A 255 -14.68 10.69 -1.59
C VAL A 255 -15.66 10.54 -0.42
N GLY A 256 -16.66 11.40 -0.36
CA GLY A 256 -17.79 11.26 0.58
C GLY A 256 -18.96 10.57 -0.10
N LEU A 257 -19.39 9.40 0.40
CA LEU A 257 -20.54 8.66 -0.14
C LEU A 257 -21.85 9.02 0.56
N ASN A 258 -21.79 9.48 1.81
CA ASN A 258 -22.96 9.85 2.64
C ASN A 258 -24.04 8.76 2.74
N ARG A 259 -23.62 7.50 2.95
CA ARG A 259 -24.47 6.32 3.03
C ARG A 259 -24.38 5.59 4.39
N GLY A 260 -23.37 5.89 5.20
CA GLY A 260 -23.08 5.28 6.49
C GLY A 260 -21.84 5.89 7.14
N ASP A 261 -21.17 5.13 8.01
CA ASP A 261 -20.01 5.60 8.79
C ASP A 261 -18.72 4.87 8.46
N ALA A 262 -18.75 3.89 7.53
CA ALA A 262 -17.58 3.14 7.15
C ALA A 262 -16.63 4.00 6.31
N SER A 263 -15.34 3.68 6.42
CA SER A 263 -14.28 4.36 5.65
C SER A 263 -13.16 3.40 5.30
N THR A 264 -12.38 3.75 4.29
CA THR A 264 -11.14 3.06 3.91
C THR A 264 -10.19 3.99 3.18
N THR A 265 -8.92 3.58 3.11
CA THR A 265 -7.90 4.25 2.29
C THR A 265 -7.21 3.24 1.39
N VAL A 266 -7.05 3.58 0.12
CA VAL A 266 -6.30 2.81 -0.88
C VAL A 266 -5.25 3.70 -1.52
N TYR A 267 -4.10 3.13 -1.89
CA TYR A 267 -2.99 3.85 -2.47
C TYR A 267 -2.69 3.32 -3.88
N THR A 268 -2.44 4.23 -4.81
CA THR A 268 -2.06 3.89 -6.19
C THR A 268 -1.13 4.96 -6.79
N SER A 269 -0.63 4.71 -7.98
CA SER A 269 0.15 5.64 -8.78
C SER A 269 -0.61 6.08 -10.03
N ASP A 270 -0.07 7.04 -10.76
CA ASP A 270 -0.50 7.39 -12.11
C ASP A 270 -0.07 6.35 -13.16
N PHE A 271 -0.50 6.54 -14.43
CA PHE A 271 0.03 5.84 -15.61
C PHE A 271 0.72 6.83 -16.53
N SER A 272 2.05 6.73 -16.60
CA SER A 272 2.89 7.48 -17.51
C SER A 272 3.15 6.72 -18.83
N TYR A 273 3.80 7.37 -19.78
CA TYR A 273 4.30 6.69 -20.99
C TYR A 273 5.36 5.64 -20.66
N ASP A 274 6.11 5.82 -19.58
CA ASP A 274 7.14 4.88 -19.15
C ASP A 274 6.56 3.56 -18.65
N TYR A 275 5.38 3.56 -18.02
CA TYR A 275 4.67 2.32 -17.69
C TYR A 275 4.47 1.44 -18.94
N VAL A 276 3.96 2.05 -20.02
CA VAL A 276 3.73 1.32 -21.28
C VAL A 276 5.06 0.85 -21.89
N ARG A 277 6.08 1.70 -21.89
CA ARG A 277 7.40 1.38 -22.44
C ARG A 277 8.04 0.21 -21.68
N ILE A 278 8.09 0.26 -20.35
CA ILE A 278 8.69 -0.77 -19.51
C ILE A 278 7.98 -2.12 -19.78
N ASN A 279 6.66 -2.15 -19.74
CA ASN A 279 5.90 -3.40 -19.91
C ASN A 279 5.92 -3.94 -21.34
N ALA A 280 6.04 -3.08 -22.36
CA ALA A 280 6.21 -3.51 -23.76
C ALA A 280 7.59 -4.10 -24.06
N GLU A 281 8.62 -3.64 -23.37
CA GLU A 281 10.01 -4.08 -23.54
C GLU A 281 10.39 -5.24 -22.60
N TYR A 282 9.69 -5.40 -21.47
CA TYR A 282 9.96 -6.47 -20.49
C TYR A 282 9.57 -7.82 -21.08
N ARG A 283 10.58 -8.69 -21.26
CA ARG A 283 10.40 -10.07 -21.71
C ARG A 283 10.92 -11.01 -20.63
N THR A 284 10.05 -11.83 -20.09
CA THR A 284 10.39 -12.91 -19.14
C THR A 284 10.93 -14.15 -19.88
#